data_e4a6ff285c6f5a84e1e6c31f102d85f3
#
_entry.id   e4a6ff285c6f5a84e1e6c31f102d85f3
#
_cell.length_a   1.000
_cell.length_b   1.000
_cell.length_c   1.000
_cell.angle_alpha   90.00
_cell.angle_beta   90.00
_cell.angle_gamma   90.00
#
_symmetry.space_group_name_H-M   'P 1'
#
loop_
_entity.id
_entity.type
_entity.pdbx_description
1 polymer ?
#
loop_
_entity_poly.entity_id
_entity_poly.type
_entity_poly.pdbx_seq_one_letter_code
_entity_poly.pdbx_strand_id
1 'polypeptide(L)'
;MTPEKLTELCTDAAGKCHGVAIPPQLIRKEFVDEMRAFSRSQFAPQIADVVDLTKQPFFQAIFDCASPRIAHGRVALLGDAAFVGRPHAGMGTTKAALDAQYLIDALIASDGELAPALADYNDSRCLFGNRLVARNRWLGAHMSAHLVKPKHLRTPDELEHRPPDVTMREFGAKLCDIADLAQIARRQS
;
A
#
# COMPACT_ATOMS: atom_id res chain seq x y z
N MET A 1 1.68 3.61 -13.69
CA MET A 1 0.86 2.71 -14.56
C MET A 1 -0.48 3.39 -14.78
N THR A 2 -0.98 3.45 -16.01
CA THR A 2 -2.31 4.01 -16.30
C THR A 2 -3.40 2.95 -16.07
N PRO A 3 -4.68 3.35 -15.88
CA PRO A 3 -5.79 2.41 -15.77
C PRO A 3 -5.93 1.48 -16.97
N GLU A 4 -5.67 2.00 -18.18
CA GLU A 4 -5.74 1.25 -19.43
C GLU A 4 -4.67 0.14 -19.45
N LYS A 5 -3.43 0.46 -19.04
CA LYS A 5 -2.35 -0.53 -18.95
C LYS A 5 -2.62 -1.59 -17.90
N LEU A 6 -3.27 -1.24 -16.78
CA LEU A 6 -3.70 -2.22 -15.77
C LEU A 6 -4.77 -3.16 -16.35
N THR A 7 -5.76 -2.60 -17.05
CA THR A 7 -6.80 -3.39 -17.74
C THR A 7 -6.18 -4.35 -18.74
N GLU A 8 -5.24 -3.88 -19.57
CA GLU A 8 -4.51 -4.68 -20.52
C GLU A 8 -3.76 -5.85 -19.87
N LEU A 9 -3.02 -5.59 -18.78
CA LEU A 9 -2.29 -6.60 -18.00
C LEU A 9 -3.22 -7.63 -17.34
N CYS A 10 -4.42 -7.20 -16.94
CA CYS A 10 -5.42 -8.06 -16.32
C CYS A 10 -6.36 -8.74 -17.32
N THR A 11 -6.12 -8.61 -18.63
CA THR A 11 -6.91 -9.28 -19.68
C THR A 11 -6.15 -10.52 -20.17
N ASP A 12 -6.79 -11.67 -20.08
CA ASP A 12 -6.20 -12.95 -20.51
C ASP A 12 -6.21 -13.13 -22.05
N ALA A 13 -5.64 -14.23 -22.52
CA ALA A 13 -5.57 -14.55 -23.96
C ALA A 13 -6.93 -14.77 -24.63
N ALA A 14 -7.99 -15.05 -23.84
CA ALA A 14 -9.35 -15.16 -24.33
C ALA A 14 -10.10 -13.81 -24.37
N GLY A 15 -9.43 -12.72 -23.98
CA GLY A 15 -10.00 -11.37 -23.95
C GLY A 15 -10.84 -11.07 -22.71
N LYS A 16 -10.85 -11.95 -21.68
CA LYS A 16 -11.56 -11.72 -20.45
C LYS A 16 -10.72 -10.85 -19.50
N CYS A 17 -11.27 -9.71 -19.09
CA CYS A 17 -10.67 -8.86 -18.06
C CYS A 17 -11.00 -9.40 -16.65
N HIS A 18 -9.99 -9.54 -15.82
CA HIS A 18 -10.04 -10.02 -14.43
C HIS A 18 -10.06 -8.89 -13.39
N GLY A 19 -10.27 -7.66 -13.81
CA GLY A 19 -10.30 -6.50 -12.93
C GLY A 19 -8.91 -6.02 -12.53
N VAL A 20 -8.60 -6.04 -11.23
CA VAL A 20 -7.32 -5.52 -10.69
C VAL A 20 -6.31 -6.61 -10.36
N ALA A 21 -6.68 -7.87 -10.55
CA ALA A 21 -5.82 -9.02 -10.29
C ALA A 21 -6.15 -10.15 -11.26
N ILE A 22 -5.15 -10.77 -11.86
CA ILE A 22 -5.28 -11.91 -12.77
C ILE A 22 -4.57 -13.12 -12.16
N PRO A 23 -5.16 -14.33 -12.23
CA PRO A 23 -4.45 -15.54 -11.81
C PRO A 23 -3.13 -15.68 -12.58
N PRO A 24 -2.02 -16.03 -11.93
CA PRO A 24 -0.69 -16.07 -12.55
C PRO A 24 -0.64 -16.91 -13.84
N GLN A 25 -1.36 -18.02 -13.87
CA GLN A 25 -1.44 -18.91 -15.04
C GLN A 25 -2.18 -18.33 -16.24
N LEU A 26 -2.94 -17.24 -16.06
CA LEU A 26 -3.68 -16.56 -17.12
C LEU A 26 -2.98 -15.30 -17.63
N ILE A 27 -1.86 -14.93 -17.03
CA ILE A 27 -1.03 -13.82 -17.50
C ILE A 27 -0.52 -14.18 -18.90
N ARG A 28 -0.76 -13.30 -19.86
CA ARG A 28 -0.35 -13.50 -21.22
C ARG A 28 1.17 -13.60 -21.33
N LYS A 29 1.63 -14.56 -22.13
CA LYS A 29 3.06 -14.88 -22.29
C LYS A 29 3.88 -13.67 -22.73
N GLU A 30 3.33 -12.80 -23.57
CA GLU A 30 4.00 -11.61 -24.05
C GLU A 30 4.44 -10.67 -22.92
N PHE A 31 3.65 -10.51 -21.85
CA PHE A 31 4.03 -9.70 -20.70
C PHE A 31 5.15 -10.34 -19.86
N VAL A 32 5.16 -11.66 -19.80
CA VAL A 32 6.25 -12.40 -19.14
C VAL A 32 7.55 -12.26 -19.95
N ASP A 33 7.46 -12.36 -21.26
CA ASP A 33 8.61 -12.22 -22.15
C ASP A 33 9.14 -10.78 -22.16
N GLU A 34 8.25 -9.77 -22.15
CA GLU A 34 8.60 -8.35 -22.01
C GLU A 34 9.33 -8.09 -20.69
N MET A 35 8.81 -8.61 -19.56
CA MET A 35 9.44 -8.49 -18.26
C MET A 35 10.85 -9.10 -18.25
N ARG A 36 11.04 -10.28 -18.84
CA ARG A 36 12.34 -10.94 -18.93
C ARG A 36 13.31 -10.14 -19.81
N ALA A 37 12.85 -9.66 -20.97
CA ALA A 37 13.66 -8.84 -21.86
C ALA A 37 14.10 -7.54 -21.16
N PHE A 38 13.18 -6.88 -20.46
CA PHE A 38 13.48 -5.70 -19.66
C PHE A 38 14.52 -6.00 -18.57
N SER A 39 14.33 -7.10 -17.83
CA SER A 39 15.26 -7.52 -16.77
C SER A 39 16.69 -7.70 -17.30
N ARG A 40 16.86 -8.41 -18.44
CA ARG A 40 18.16 -8.62 -19.07
C ARG A 40 18.83 -7.33 -19.53
N SER A 41 18.04 -6.33 -19.91
CA SER A 41 18.55 -5.05 -20.41
C SER A 41 18.89 -4.04 -19.33
N GLN A 42 18.27 -4.12 -18.15
CA GLN A 42 18.32 -3.08 -17.13
C GLN A 42 18.94 -3.53 -15.80
N PHE A 43 18.98 -4.83 -15.51
CA PHE A 43 19.45 -5.33 -14.22
C PHE A 43 20.81 -6.01 -14.33
N ALA A 44 21.48 -6.17 -13.19
CA ALA A 44 22.67 -6.99 -13.10
C ALA A 44 22.36 -8.44 -13.51
N PRO A 45 23.29 -9.16 -14.17
CA PRO A 45 23.04 -10.52 -14.68
C PRO A 45 22.45 -11.47 -13.63
N GLN A 46 22.92 -11.42 -12.40
CA GLN A 46 22.45 -12.27 -11.30
C GLN A 46 20.95 -12.04 -11.00
N ILE A 47 20.47 -10.80 -11.12
CA ILE A 47 19.05 -10.47 -10.93
C ILE A 47 18.23 -10.91 -12.15
N ALA A 48 18.76 -10.70 -13.35
CA ALA A 48 18.13 -11.17 -14.58
C ALA A 48 17.97 -12.69 -14.60
N ASP A 49 18.96 -13.44 -14.12
CA ASP A 49 18.89 -14.90 -13.99
C ASP A 49 17.78 -15.35 -13.04
N VAL A 50 17.59 -14.66 -11.92
CA VAL A 50 16.46 -14.94 -10.98
C VAL A 50 15.11 -14.74 -11.68
N VAL A 51 14.96 -13.66 -12.45
CA VAL A 51 13.74 -13.38 -13.21
C VAL A 51 13.49 -14.46 -14.26
N ASP A 52 14.53 -14.86 -15.00
CA ASP A 52 14.45 -15.88 -16.04
C ASP A 52 14.09 -17.26 -15.48
N LEU A 53 14.63 -17.63 -14.33
CA LEU A 53 14.37 -18.89 -13.64
C LEU A 53 13.00 -18.91 -12.96
N THR A 54 12.33 -17.78 -12.82
CA THR A 54 10.98 -17.69 -12.25
C THR A 54 9.97 -18.33 -13.19
N LYS A 55 9.48 -19.50 -12.84
CA LYS A 55 8.57 -20.29 -13.70
C LYS A 55 7.22 -19.62 -13.89
N GLN A 56 6.66 -19.09 -12.83
CA GLN A 56 5.33 -18.49 -12.84
C GLN A 56 5.34 -17.14 -12.11
N PRO A 57 5.73 -16.07 -12.81
CA PRO A 57 5.65 -14.73 -12.23
C PRO A 57 4.18 -14.32 -12.03
N PHE A 58 3.96 -13.46 -11.07
CA PHE A 58 2.66 -12.82 -10.85
C PHE A 58 2.85 -11.33 -10.66
N PHE A 59 1.79 -10.57 -10.83
CA PHE A 59 1.77 -9.18 -10.42
C PHE A 59 0.63 -8.92 -9.45
N GLN A 60 0.85 -7.96 -8.58
CA GLN A 60 -0.15 -7.48 -7.64
C GLN A 60 -0.30 -5.98 -7.81
N ALA A 61 -1.51 -5.54 -8.12
CA ALA A 61 -1.81 -4.12 -8.18
C ALA A 61 -1.63 -3.49 -6.79
N ILE A 62 -0.97 -2.35 -6.74
CA ILE A 62 -0.78 -1.58 -5.51
C ILE A 62 -1.98 -0.64 -5.35
N PHE A 63 -2.75 -0.85 -4.29
CA PHE A 63 -3.90 -0.02 -3.97
C PHE A 63 -3.97 0.30 -2.48
N ASP A 64 -4.80 1.25 -2.12
CA ASP A 64 -5.11 1.59 -0.73
C ASP A 64 -6.56 1.24 -0.42
N CYS A 65 -6.81 0.79 0.80
CA CYS A 65 -8.14 0.69 1.37
C CYS A 65 -8.14 1.34 2.75
N ALA A 66 -8.95 2.36 2.92
CA ALA A 66 -9.22 3.01 4.20
C ALA A 66 -10.61 2.61 4.66
N SER A 67 -10.76 2.34 5.95
CA SER A 67 -12.02 1.94 6.55
C SER A 67 -12.53 3.02 7.51
N PRO A 68 -13.79 3.44 7.41
CA PRO A 68 -14.38 4.38 8.37
C PRO A 68 -14.66 3.70 9.71
N ARG A 69 -14.75 2.38 9.70
CA ARG A 69 -15.04 1.55 10.88
C ARG A 69 -14.48 0.15 10.70
N ILE A 70 -13.95 -0.43 11.78
CA ILE A 70 -13.33 -1.77 11.78
C ILE A 70 -13.91 -2.71 12.85
N ALA A 71 -14.84 -2.24 13.69
CA ALA A 71 -15.58 -3.08 14.60
C ALA A 71 -17.10 -2.97 14.32
N HIS A 72 -17.76 -4.11 14.16
CA HIS A 72 -19.16 -4.24 13.76
C HIS A 72 -19.85 -5.26 14.66
N GLY A 73 -20.53 -4.79 15.72
CA GLY A 73 -21.14 -5.66 16.72
C GLY A 73 -20.06 -6.50 17.44
N ARG A 74 -20.05 -7.79 17.19
CA ARG A 74 -19.07 -8.74 17.76
C ARG A 74 -17.92 -9.11 16.80
N VAL A 75 -17.81 -8.43 15.66
CA VAL A 75 -16.80 -8.68 14.63
C VAL A 75 -15.81 -7.54 14.65
N ALA A 76 -14.52 -7.84 14.73
CA ALA A 76 -13.41 -6.92 14.54
C ALA A 76 -12.60 -7.30 13.31
N LEU A 77 -12.31 -6.30 12.46
CA LEU A 77 -11.37 -6.43 11.35
C LEU A 77 -9.98 -5.98 11.83
N LEU A 78 -8.93 -6.66 11.38
CA LEU A 78 -7.55 -6.29 11.70
C LEU A 78 -6.63 -6.57 10.49
N GLY A 79 -5.43 -6.01 10.51
CA GLY A 79 -4.48 -6.14 9.42
C GLY A 79 -5.04 -5.60 8.09
N ASP A 80 -4.81 -6.32 7.01
CA ASP A 80 -5.25 -5.93 5.67
C ASP A 80 -6.78 -6.00 5.49
N ALA A 81 -7.48 -6.78 6.31
CA ALA A 81 -8.94 -6.77 6.34
C ALA A 81 -9.52 -5.42 6.83
N ALA A 82 -8.78 -4.71 7.68
CA ALA A 82 -9.17 -3.41 8.19
C ALA A 82 -8.68 -2.26 7.29
N PHE A 83 -7.41 -2.25 6.94
CA PHE A 83 -6.77 -1.20 6.14
C PHE A 83 -5.68 -1.79 5.27
N VAL A 84 -5.69 -1.45 3.99
CA VAL A 84 -4.59 -1.75 3.09
C VAL A 84 -3.86 -0.44 2.78
N GLY A 85 -2.60 -0.37 3.16
CA GLY A 85 -1.72 0.74 2.78
C GLY A 85 -0.72 0.28 1.73
N ARG A 86 -0.39 1.15 0.78
CA ARG A 86 0.70 0.90 -0.17
C ARG A 86 1.99 0.57 0.57
N PRO A 87 2.92 -0.20 -0.02
CA PRO A 87 4.09 -0.74 0.70
C PRO A 87 5.15 0.31 1.08
N HIS A 88 4.97 1.58 0.72
CA HIS A 88 5.98 2.64 0.83
C HIS A 88 6.54 2.85 2.23
N ALA A 89 5.73 2.69 3.28
CA ALA A 89 6.21 2.78 4.66
C ALA A 89 6.69 1.45 5.25
N GLY A 90 6.58 0.32 4.53
CA GLY A 90 7.00 -1.00 5.02
C GLY A 90 6.23 -1.52 6.25
N MET A 91 5.05 -0.96 6.54
CA MET A 91 4.36 -1.13 7.83
C MET A 91 3.24 -2.18 7.82
N GLY A 92 2.98 -2.89 6.71
CA GLY A 92 1.83 -3.79 6.61
C GLY A 92 1.79 -4.87 7.70
N THR A 93 2.85 -5.66 7.81
CA THR A 93 2.96 -6.74 8.82
C THR A 93 3.01 -6.18 10.24
N THR A 94 3.79 -5.12 10.47
CA THR A 94 3.89 -4.46 11.77
C THR A 94 2.54 -3.91 12.21
N LYS A 95 1.79 -3.28 11.28
CA LYS A 95 0.44 -2.79 11.55
C LYS A 95 -0.49 -3.92 11.98
N ALA A 96 -0.47 -5.05 11.29
CA ALA A 96 -1.32 -6.19 11.61
C ALA A 96 -1.02 -6.75 13.02
N ALA A 97 0.26 -6.85 13.40
CA ALA A 97 0.67 -7.26 14.74
C ALA A 97 0.21 -6.25 15.81
N LEU A 98 0.36 -4.95 15.54
CA LEU A 98 -0.09 -3.89 16.46
C LEU A 98 -1.62 -3.83 16.57
N ASP A 99 -2.37 -4.15 15.51
CA ASP A 99 -3.83 -4.24 15.58
C ASP A 99 -4.25 -5.38 16.51
N ALA A 100 -3.62 -6.56 16.38
CA ALA A 100 -3.88 -7.71 17.24
C ALA A 100 -3.52 -7.44 18.71
N GLN A 101 -2.35 -6.84 18.96
CA GLN A 101 -1.93 -6.48 20.32
C GLN A 101 -2.91 -5.51 20.96
N TYR A 102 -3.28 -4.44 20.23
CA TYR A 102 -4.22 -3.45 20.75
C TYR A 102 -5.59 -4.04 21.08
N LEU A 103 -6.10 -4.97 20.25
CA LEU A 103 -7.37 -5.64 20.51
C LEU A 103 -7.30 -6.47 21.80
N ILE A 104 -6.19 -7.18 22.03
CA ILE A 104 -5.97 -7.95 23.26
C ILE A 104 -5.91 -7.02 24.46
N ASP A 105 -5.14 -5.93 24.37
CA ASP A 105 -4.99 -4.97 25.46
C ASP A 105 -6.33 -4.31 25.83
N ALA A 106 -7.14 -3.96 24.83
CA ALA A 106 -8.48 -3.40 25.03
C ALA A 106 -9.43 -4.41 25.70
N LEU A 107 -9.37 -5.69 25.33
CA LEU A 107 -10.16 -6.75 25.96
C LEU A 107 -9.75 -6.94 27.43
N ILE A 108 -8.45 -6.93 27.73
CA ILE A 108 -7.94 -7.04 29.10
C ILE A 108 -8.37 -5.82 29.93
N ALA A 109 -8.23 -4.61 29.41
CA ALA A 109 -8.61 -3.38 30.09
C ALA A 109 -10.12 -3.28 30.37
N SER A 110 -10.93 -4.00 29.63
CA SER A 110 -12.40 -4.04 29.77
C SER A 110 -12.88 -5.30 30.50
N ASP A 111 -12.03 -6.01 31.22
CA ASP A 111 -12.35 -7.26 31.93
C ASP A 111 -13.07 -8.29 31.03
N GLY A 112 -12.77 -8.32 29.74
CA GLY A 112 -13.40 -9.19 28.74
C GLY A 112 -14.73 -8.68 28.18
N GLU A 113 -15.21 -7.53 28.59
CA GLU A 113 -16.43 -6.93 28.07
C GLU A 113 -16.23 -6.46 26.62
N LEU A 114 -16.93 -7.11 25.69
CA LEU A 114 -16.69 -6.92 24.25
C LEU A 114 -17.08 -5.52 23.74
N ALA A 115 -18.17 -4.96 24.22
CA ALA A 115 -18.69 -3.71 23.68
C ALA A 115 -17.73 -2.52 23.92
N PRO A 116 -17.26 -2.25 25.14
CA PRO A 116 -16.28 -1.19 25.39
C PRO A 116 -14.94 -1.50 24.74
N ALA A 117 -14.45 -2.73 24.78
CA ALA A 117 -13.19 -3.13 24.14
C ALA A 117 -13.19 -2.87 22.62
N LEU A 118 -14.26 -3.26 21.94
CA LEU A 118 -14.38 -3.07 20.50
C LEU A 118 -14.62 -1.60 20.09
N ALA A 119 -15.25 -0.81 20.95
CA ALA A 119 -15.37 0.64 20.75
C ALA A 119 -14.01 1.31 20.81
N ASP A 120 -13.23 1.06 21.85
CA ASP A 120 -11.88 1.61 22.01
C ASP A 120 -10.94 1.15 20.88
N TYR A 121 -10.95 -0.14 20.56
CA TYR A 121 -10.23 -0.70 19.42
C TYR A 121 -10.58 0.02 18.12
N ASN A 122 -11.86 0.18 17.82
CA ASN A 122 -12.32 0.88 16.62
C ASN A 122 -11.77 2.30 16.55
N ASP A 123 -11.95 3.09 17.60
CA ASP A 123 -11.61 4.51 17.57
C ASP A 123 -10.09 4.72 17.43
N SER A 124 -9.31 4.00 18.20
CA SER A 124 -7.85 4.10 18.17
C SER A 124 -7.27 3.56 16.87
N ARG A 125 -7.73 2.39 16.41
CA ARG A 125 -7.13 1.75 15.24
C ARG A 125 -7.62 2.33 13.92
N CYS A 126 -8.85 2.87 13.85
CA CYS A 126 -9.29 3.65 12.69
C CYS A 126 -8.44 4.91 12.50
N LEU A 127 -8.16 5.63 13.59
CA LEU A 127 -7.29 6.80 13.52
C LEU A 127 -5.88 6.44 13.01
N PHE A 128 -5.28 5.40 13.59
CA PHE A 128 -3.96 4.92 13.21
C PHE A 128 -3.93 4.44 11.74
N GLY A 129 -4.87 3.58 11.34
CA GLY A 129 -4.93 3.02 10.00
C GLY A 129 -5.14 4.08 8.91
N ASN A 130 -6.04 5.03 9.14
CA ASN A 130 -6.26 6.14 8.20
C ASN A 130 -5.01 7.04 8.06
N ARG A 131 -4.31 7.31 9.16
CA ARG A 131 -3.03 8.05 9.14
C ARG A 131 -1.97 7.28 8.35
N LEU A 132 -1.88 5.97 8.52
CA LEU A 132 -0.93 5.13 7.79
C LEU A 132 -1.23 5.13 6.28
N VAL A 133 -2.50 4.99 5.89
CA VAL A 133 -2.92 5.05 4.48
C VAL A 133 -2.57 6.41 3.87
N ALA A 134 -2.89 7.51 4.56
CA ALA A 134 -2.56 8.87 4.10
C ALA A 134 -1.04 9.05 3.94
N ARG A 135 -0.24 8.59 4.91
CA ARG A 135 1.23 8.61 4.81
C ARG A 135 1.76 7.83 3.62
N ASN A 136 1.23 6.62 3.40
CA ASN A 136 1.67 5.79 2.27
C ASN A 136 1.35 6.42 0.92
N ARG A 137 0.18 7.08 0.79
CA ARG A 137 -0.18 7.85 -0.41
C ARG A 137 0.80 8.98 -0.67
N TRP A 138 1.08 9.75 0.35
CA TRP A 138 2.02 10.87 0.27
C TRP A 138 3.43 10.40 -0.10
N LEU A 139 3.97 9.39 0.58
CA LEU A 139 5.28 8.80 0.26
C LEU A 139 5.32 8.28 -1.18
N GLY A 140 4.29 7.58 -1.62
CA GLY A 140 4.21 7.04 -2.97
C GLY A 140 4.15 8.13 -4.04
N ALA A 141 3.39 9.20 -3.82
CA ALA A 141 3.34 10.36 -4.70
C ALA A 141 4.72 11.01 -4.82
N HIS A 142 5.38 11.25 -3.68
CA HIS A 142 6.71 11.84 -3.65
C HIS A 142 7.76 10.98 -4.35
N MET A 143 7.80 9.67 -4.08
CA MET A 143 8.76 8.75 -4.69
C MET A 143 8.53 8.56 -6.20
N SER A 144 7.28 8.55 -6.64
CA SER A 144 6.93 8.33 -8.06
C SER A 144 7.11 9.58 -8.91
N ALA A 145 6.93 10.76 -8.36
CA ALA A 145 6.91 12.02 -9.10
C ALA A 145 8.23 12.31 -9.82
N HIS A 146 9.35 11.96 -9.20
CA HIS A 146 10.68 12.22 -9.76
C HIS A 146 11.07 11.25 -10.88
N LEU A 147 10.40 10.10 -10.97
CA LEU A 147 10.78 9.02 -11.88
C LEU A 147 9.99 8.99 -13.19
N VAL A 148 8.73 9.45 -13.20
CA VAL A 148 7.81 9.12 -14.30
C VAL A 148 6.97 10.29 -14.81
N LYS A 149 6.74 11.34 -14.02
CA LYS A 149 5.85 12.44 -14.44
C LYS A 149 6.62 13.67 -14.89
N PRO A 150 6.32 14.22 -16.07
CA PRO A 150 6.75 15.56 -16.45
C PRO A 150 6.36 16.59 -15.38
N LYS A 151 7.23 17.58 -15.14
CA LYS A 151 7.06 18.55 -14.06
C LYS A 151 5.68 19.26 -14.07
N HIS A 152 5.16 19.55 -15.27
CA HIS A 152 3.86 20.24 -15.46
C HIS A 152 2.63 19.36 -15.14
N LEU A 153 2.82 18.05 -14.99
CA LEU A 153 1.75 17.11 -14.63
C LEU A 153 1.82 16.69 -13.16
N ARG A 154 2.75 17.24 -12.38
CA ARG A 154 2.93 16.92 -10.97
C ARG A 154 1.98 17.73 -10.11
N THR A 155 1.44 17.09 -9.07
CA THR A 155 0.68 17.77 -8.02
C THR A 155 1.60 18.66 -7.18
N PRO A 156 1.07 19.62 -6.40
CA PRO A 156 1.90 20.42 -5.49
C PRO A 156 2.77 19.58 -4.56
N ASP A 157 2.25 18.49 -4.01
CA ASP A 157 3.01 17.58 -3.13
C ASP A 157 4.13 16.84 -3.88
N GLU A 158 3.90 16.51 -5.16
CA GLU A 158 4.90 15.92 -6.05
C GLU A 158 5.96 16.94 -6.53
N LEU A 159 5.67 18.22 -6.47
CA LEU A 159 6.60 19.30 -6.83
C LEU A 159 7.48 19.72 -5.65
N GLU A 160 7.09 19.41 -4.44
CA GLU A 160 7.87 19.75 -3.25
C GLU A 160 9.23 19.04 -3.29
N HIS A 161 10.27 19.86 -3.49
CA HIS A 161 11.64 19.34 -3.48
C HIS A 161 12.09 19.14 -2.03
N ARG A 162 12.13 17.90 -1.59
CA ARG A 162 12.66 17.53 -0.27
C ARG A 162 14.05 16.94 -0.40
N PRO A 163 15.01 17.41 0.40
CA PRO A 163 16.31 16.76 0.47
C PRO A 163 16.19 15.28 0.84
N PRO A 164 17.04 14.39 0.30
CA PRO A 164 16.98 12.96 0.58
C PRO A 164 17.05 12.61 2.06
N ASP A 165 17.79 13.37 2.85
CA ASP A 165 17.91 13.18 4.31
C ASP A 165 16.60 13.51 5.06
N VAL A 166 15.83 14.48 4.60
CA VAL A 166 14.50 14.80 5.15
C VAL A 166 13.53 13.67 4.83
N THR A 167 13.52 13.19 3.60
CA THR A 167 12.69 12.06 3.17
C THR A 167 13.03 10.80 3.99
N MET A 168 14.30 10.51 4.20
CA MET A 168 14.73 9.35 5.00
C MET A 168 14.37 9.49 6.49
N ARG A 169 14.47 10.68 7.06
CA ARG A 169 14.00 10.95 8.43
C ARG A 169 12.50 10.74 8.58
N GLU A 170 11.71 11.21 7.62
CA GLU A 170 10.26 11.00 7.63
C GLU A 170 9.88 9.53 7.42
N PHE A 171 10.66 8.78 6.64
CA PHE A 171 10.50 7.33 6.50
C PHE A 171 10.66 6.61 7.84
N GLY A 172 11.63 7.02 8.64
CA GLY A 172 11.91 6.45 9.96
C GLY A 172 11.11 7.08 11.11
N ALA A 173 10.41 8.20 10.88
CA ALA A 173 9.66 8.87 11.92
C ALA A 173 8.46 8.05 12.39
N LYS A 174 8.20 8.06 13.69
CA LYS A 174 6.99 7.49 14.26
C LYS A 174 5.77 8.22 13.71
N LEU A 175 4.65 7.49 13.55
CA LEU A 175 3.40 8.08 13.05
C LEU A 175 2.87 9.24 13.91
N CYS A 176 3.14 9.23 15.22
CA CYS A 176 2.78 10.29 16.13
C CYS A 176 3.65 11.55 16.00
N ASP A 177 4.87 11.41 15.46
CA ASP A 177 5.84 12.51 15.34
C ASP A 177 5.70 13.26 14.00
N ILE A 178 4.84 12.78 13.12
CA ILE A 178 4.55 13.44 11.86
C ILE A 178 3.48 14.49 12.12
N ALA A 179 3.96 15.73 12.23
CA ALA A 179 3.10 16.88 12.41
C ALA A 179 2.00 16.87 11.33
N ASP A 180 0.77 16.76 11.82
CA ASP A 180 -0.45 17.06 11.12
C ASP A 180 -0.64 16.39 9.72
N LEU A 181 -0.73 15.05 9.72
CA LEU A 181 -1.24 14.31 8.56
C LEU A 181 -2.65 14.81 8.13
N ALA A 182 -3.39 15.51 8.99
CA ALA A 182 -4.62 16.19 8.65
C ALA A 182 -4.39 17.36 7.67
N GLN A 183 -3.25 18.04 7.73
CA GLN A 183 -2.90 19.05 6.73
C GLN A 183 -2.56 18.44 5.37
N ILE A 184 -1.92 17.27 5.35
CA ILE A 184 -1.61 16.53 4.12
C ILE A 184 -2.91 16.06 3.47
N ALA A 185 -3.86 15.55 4.24
CA ALA A 185 -5.16 15.12 3.72
C ALA A 185 -6.00 16.29 3.15
N ARG A 186 -5.94 17.48 3.75
CA ARG A 186 -6.66 18.69 3.26
C ARG A 186 -6.07 19.27 1.97
N ARG A 187 -4.80 18.98 1.65
CA ARG A 187 -4.16 19.43 0.40
C ARG A 187 -4.48 18.52 -0.79
N GLN A 188 -5.13 17.37 -0.56
CA GLN A 188 -5.50 16.39 -1.59
C GLN A 188 -7.00 16.40 -1.94
N SER A 189 -7.79 17.20 -1.25
CA SER A 189 -9.20 17.49 -1.55
C SER A 189 -9.33 18.81 -2.32
#